data_d74d2b249d706ce7cae3d45de789c845
#
_entry.id   d74d2b249d706ce7cae3d45de789c845
#
_cell.length_a   1.000
_cell.length_b   1.000
_cell.length_c   1.000
_cell.angle_alpha   90.00
_cell.angle_beta   90.00
_cell.angle_gamma   90.00
#
_symmetry.space_group_name_H-M   'P 1'
#
loop_
_entity.id
_entity.type
_entity.pdbx_description
1 polymer ?
#
loop_
_entity_poly.entity_id
_entity_poly.type
_entity_poly.pdbx_seq_one_letter_code
_entity_poly.pdbx_strand_id
1 'polypeptide(L)'
;QVSDIQTIADTVFNTSIVPIGEKEVLAVIGMDLHQNEGYYAKKILEKMRVNKKEEPQRMVYGCSIIFAKEVQMYKLYARAKNACDSAQFAGIEMLVDHRGGNWRGSTELIQQIRYQRNCVTKSIEELEQLVQSGEILLDELWKTILMMRQAYADSQNEPNQIGHNCESAEDLLRTYKNCNRFFDTLKEVLTFDESKQMMKQIWEYIDCNYMENKTAAALGTELGISQGYLSKLVKKETGKTYSELIQQKKLEKAKE
;
A
#
# COMPACT_ATOMS: atom_id res chain seq x y z
N GLN A 1 -3.07 9.23 33.35
CA GLN A 1 -2.46 8.53 32.17
C GLN A 1 -1.01 8.98 31.93
N VAL A 2 -0.72 10.31 31.80
CA VAL A 2 0.66 10.80 31.59
C VAL A 2 1.52 10.53 32.85
N SER A 3 0.98 10.73 34.05
CA SER A 3 1.66 10.44 35.30
C SER A 3 2.03 8.97 35.47
N ASP A 4 1.18 8.07 35.02
CA ASP A 4 1.40 6.62 35.10
C ASP A 4 2.50 6.17 34.13
N ILE A 5 2.52 6.74 32.93
CA ILE A 5 3.57 6.50 31.92
C ILE A 5 4.91 7.06 32.44
N GLN A 6 4.93 8.26 33.04
CA GLN A 6 6.13 8.85 33.63
C GLN A 6 6.70 7.96 34.73
N THR A 7 5.85 7.50 35.66
CA THR A 7 6.27 6.63 36.76
C THR A 7 6.86 5.31 36.25
N ILE A 8 6.30 4.73 35.18
CA ILE A 8 6.84 3.52 34.58
C ILE A 8 8.17 3.79 33.87
N ALA A 9 8.25 4.91 33.16
CA ALA A 9 9.43 5.30 32.41
C ALA A 9 10.61 5.62 33.36
N ASP A 10 10.37 6.32 34.46
CA ASP A 10 11.38 6.66 35.45
C ASP A 10 11.97 5.44 36.18
N THR A 11 11.22 4.32 36.22
CA THR A 11 11.75 3.05 36.78
C THR A 11 12.69 2.31 35.83
N VAL A 12 12.78 2.72 34.57
CA VAL A 12 13.54 1.99 33.54
C VAL A 12 14.73 2.78 33.01
N PHE A 13 14.57 4.11 32.80
CA PHE A 13 15.59 4.96 32.16
C PHE A 13 15.37 6.44 32.49
N ASN A 14 16.39 7.29 32.21
CA ASN A 14 16.22 8.74 32.15
C ASN A 14 15.24 9.06 31.00
N THR A 15 13.96 9.21 31.31
CA THR A 15 12.89 9.40 30.34
C THR A 15 12.21 10.74 30.60
N SER A 16 12.03 11.52 29.53
CA SER A 16 11.19 12.72 29.56
C SER A 16 9.92 12.46 28.74
N ILE A 17 8.76 12.71 29.30
CA ILE A 17 7.46 12.54 28.68
C ILE A 17 6.84 13.90 28.40
N VAL A 18 6.49 14.13 27.14
CA VAL A 18 5.87 15.37 26.66
C VAL A 18 4.54 15.04 26.01
N PRO A 19 3.40 15.52 26.55
CA PRO A 19 2.13 15.43 25.84
C PRO A 19 2.15 16.34 24.62
N ILE A 20 1.77 15.81 23.45
CA ILE A 20 1.74 16.55 22.17
C ILE A 20 0.31 16.93 21.81
N GLY A 21 -0.67 16.19 22.29
CA GLY A 21 -2.09 16.41 22.04
C GLY A 21 -2.97 15.65 23.03
N GLU A 22 -4.25 15.60 22.78
CA GLU A 22 -5.19 14.91 23.68
C GLU A 22 -4.97 13.38 23.73
N LYS A 23 -4.42 12.80 22.66
CA LYS A 23 -4.25 11.35 22.50
C LYS A 23 -2.81 10.92 22.21
N GLU A 24 -1.89 11.85 22.10
CA GLU A 24 -0.50 11.59 21.72
C GLU A 24 0.48 12.02 22.81
N VAL A 25 1.44 11.16 23.07
CA VAL A 25 2.50 11.38 24.06
C VAL A 25 3.84 11.05 23.41
N LEU A 26 4.81 11.95 23.53
CA LEU A 26 6.20 11.71 23.16
C LEU A 26 7.00 11.32 24.39
N ALA A 27 7.66 10.17 24.34
CA ALA A 27 8.65 9.76 25.32
C ALA A 27 10.05 9.86 24.72
N VAL A 28 10.92 10.66 25.33
CA VAL A 28 12.34 10.75 24.96
C VAL A 28 13.12 9.93 25.97
N ILE A 29 13.80 8.89 25.51
CA ILE A 29 14.47 7.89 26.35
C ILE A 29 15.96 7.92 26.07
N GLY A 30 16.75 8.22 27.10
CA GLY A 30 18.20 8.07 27.03
C GLY A 30 18.59 6.60 27.16
N MET A 31 19.40 6.09 26.25
CA MET A 31 19.84 4.69 26.23
C MET A 31 21.35 4.58 26.33
N ASP A 32 21.82 3.51 26.95
CA ASP A 32 23.24 3.15 26.94
C ASP A 32 23.63 2.55 25.59
N LEU A 33 24.76 3.00 25.04
CA LEU A 33 25.26 2.61 23.70
C LEU A 33 25.55 1.11 23.53
N HIS A 34 25.53 0.34 24.62
CA HIS A 34 25.88 -1.08 24.61
C HIS A 34 24.70 -2.05 24.59
N GLN A 35 23.46 -1.56 24.53
CA GLN A 35 22.28 -2.43 24.56
C GLN A 35 21.45 -2.33 23.27
N ASN A 36 20.85 -3.47 22.90
CA ASN A 36 20.06 -3.60 21.69
C ASN A 36 18.74 -2.80 21.79
N GLU A 37 18.47 -2.01 20.79
CA GLU A 37 17.34 -1.09 20.65
C GLU A 37 15.98 -1.76 20.82
N GLY A 38 15.79 -2.92 20.18
CA GLY A 38 14.57 -3.71 20.27
C GLY A 38 14.29 -4.22 21.70
N TYR A 39 15.34 -4.40 22.50
CA TYR A 39 15.21 -4.80 23.91
C TYR A 39 14.52 -3.72 24.75
N TYR A 40 14.90 -2.45 24.58
CA TYR A 40 14.32 -1.35 25.32
C TYR A 40 12.86 -1.10 24.96
N ALA A 41 12.55 -1.08 23.68
CA ALA A 41 11.19 -0.90 23.20
C ALA A 41 10.28 -2.03 23.73
N LYS A 42 10.73 -3.28 23.66
CA LYS A 42 10.00 -4.44 24.18
C LYS A 42 9.80 -4.37 25.70
N LYS A 43 10.83 -3.97 26.45
CA LYS A 43 10.77 -3.86 27.92
C LYS A 43 9.82 -2.74 28.38
N ILE A 44 9.76 -1.62 27.66
CA ILE A 44 8.80 -0.56 27.91
C ILE A 44 7.38 -1.05 27.66
N LEU A 45 7.14 -1.72 26.53
CA LEU A 45 5.85 -2.30 26.21
C LEU A 45 5.38 -3.33 27.24
N GLU A 46 6.26 -4.23 27.66
CA GLU A 46 5.94 -5.24 28.68
C GLU A 46 5.52 -4.58 29.99
N LYS A 47 6.24 -3.54 30.44
CA LYS A 47 5.88 -2.80 31.67
C LYS A 47 4.58 -2.02 31.52
N MET A 48 4.33 -1.42 30.37
CA MET A 48 3.08 -0.71 30.10
C MET A 48 1.88 -1.66 30.09
N ARG A 49 2.05 -2.90 29.60
CA ARG A 49 1.01 -3.94 29.62
C ARG A 49 0.66 -4.43 31.03
N VAL A 50 1.65 -4.58 31.89
CA VAL A 50 1.46 -5.10 33.26
C VAL A 50 0.64 -4.15 34.12
N ASN A 51 0.72 -2.84 33.89
CA ASN A 51 0.03 -1.85 34.72
C ASN A 51 -1.43 -1.57 34.32
N LYS A 52 -1.93 -2.19 33.24
CA LYS A 52 -3.33 -2.02 32.79
C LYS A 52 -4.22 -3.12 33.37
N LYS A 53 -4.95 -2.80 34.43
CA LYS A 53 -6.03 -3.63 35.01
C LYS A 53 -7.43 -3.34 34.43
N GLU A 54 -7.58 -2.28 33.62
CA GLU A 54 -8.85 -1.86 33.01
C GLU A 54 -8.76 -1.94 31.49
N GLU A 55 -9.91 -2.11 30.81
CA GLU A 55 -10.03 -2.39 29.37
C GLU A 55 -8.99 -1.65 28.51
N PRO A 56 -8.17 -2.34 27.74
CA PRO A 56 -7.06 -1.73 27.04
C PRO A 56 -7.58 -0.93 25.84
N GLN A 57 -7.63 0.39 25.94
CA GLN A 57 -7.56 1.19 24.73
C GLN A 57 -6.31 0.72 23.97
N ARG A 58 -6.50 0.27 22.73
CA ARG A 58 -5.40 -0.21 21.88
C ARG A 58 -4.41 0.94 21.68
N MET A 59 -3.26 0.85 22.35
CA MET A 59 -2.18 1.81 22.16
C MET A 59 -1.28 1.33 21.03
N VAL A 60 -0.81 2.28 20.22
CA VAL A 60 0.12 2.03 19.12
C VAL A 60 1.39 2.83 19.38
N TYR A 61 2.55 2.24 19.12
CA TYR A 61 3.85 2.83 19.42
C TYR A 61 4.69 2.96 18.15
N GLY A 62 5.22 4.15 17.92
CA GLY A 62 6.23 4.40 16.91
C GLY A 62 7.54 4.81 17.57
N CYS A 63 8.64 4.20 17.18
CA CYS A 63 9.96 4.49 17.71
C CYS A 63 10.89 4.97 16.61
N SER A 64 11.74 5.95 16.91
CA SER A 64 12.88 6.32 16.08
C SER A 64 14.14 6.31 16.90
N ILE A 65 15.25 5.85 16.33
CA ILE A 65 16.51 5.68 17.03
C ILE A 65 17.62 6.39 16.29
N ILE A 66 18.53 7.03 17.03
CA ILE A 66 19.71 7.70 16.46
C ILE A 66 20.96 7.48 17.32
N PHE A 67 22.07 7.25 16.63
CA PHE A 67 23.41 7.12 17.16
C PHE A 67 24.32 8.34 16.84
N ALA A 68 23.79 9.54 16.66
CA ALA A 68 24.58 10.70 16.24
C ALA A 68 24.70 11.76 17.33
N LYS A 69 25.86 12.44 17.41
CA LYS A 69 26.13 13.50 18.38
C LYS A 69 25.31 14.78 18.16
N GLU A 70 24.87 15.02 16.92
CA GLU A 70 24.06 16.19 16.56
C GLU A 70 22.78 15.76 15.86
N VAL A 71 21.68 15.79 16.59
CA VAL A 71 20.39 15.40 16.07
C VAL A 71 19.38 16.51 16.25
N GLN A 72 18.68 16.79 15.17
CA GLN A 72 17.54 17.69 15.20
C GLN A 72 16.33 16.94 15.75
N MET A 73 15.92 17.26 16.97
CA MET A 73 14.82 16.58 17.69
C MET A 73 13.53 16.50 16.86
N TYR A 74 13.24 17.52 16.05
CA TYR A 74 12.05 17.50 15.19
C TYR A 74 12.08 16.38 14.14
N LYS A 75 13.28 16.02 13.63
CA LYS A 75 13.42 14.90 12.68
C LYS A 75 13.17 13.55 13.36
N LEU A 76 13.64 13.42 14.60
CA LEU A 76 13.36 12.23 15.41
C LEU A 76 11.88 12.07 15.68
N TYR A 77 11.25 13.14 16.09
CA TYR A 77 9.82 13.16 16.32
C TYR A 77 9.05 12.79 15.03
N ALA A 78 9.36 13.43 13.91
CA ALA A 78 8.70 13.14 12.63
C ALA A 78 8.85 11.67 12.23
N ARG A 79 10.03 11.06 12.44
CA ARG A 79 10.27 9.65 12.19
C ARG A 79 9.48 8.74 13.14
N ALA A 80 9.48 9.04 14.44
CA ALA A 80 8.70 8.29 15.41
C ALA A 80 7.20 8.39 15.13
N LYS A 81 6.72 9.57 14.74
CA LYS A 81 5.33 9.81 14.32
C LYS A 81 4.99 8.97 13.09
N ASN A 82 5.81 9.01 12.04
CA ASN A 82 5.61 8.21 10.84
C ASN A 82 5.60 6.70 11.15
N ALA A 83 6.47 6.22 12.04
CA ALA A 83 6.47 4.83 12.51
C ALA A 83 5.18 4.50 13.28
N CYS A 84 4.67 5.41 14.10
CA CYS A 84 3.41 5.24 14.83
C CYS A 84 2.21 5.15 13.88
N ASP A 85 2.12 6.07 12.92
CA ASP A 85 1.06 6.11 11.92
C ASP A 85 1.11 4.86 11.02
N SER A 86 2.32 4.41 10.67
CA SER A 86 2.54 3.16 9.93
C SER A 86 2.09 1.94 10.71
N ALA A 87 2.42 1.85 12.00
CA ALA A 87 1.99 0.78 12.88
C ALA A 87 0.46 0.75 13.02
N GLN A 88 -0.17 1.92 13.17
CA GLN A 88 -1.62 2.05 13.21
C GLN A 88 -2.25 1.57 11.89
N PHE A 89 -1.71 1.99 10.77
CA PHE A 89 -2.20 1.63 9.44
C PHE A 89 -2.05 0.12 9.17
N ALA A 90 -0.90 -0.46 9.48
CA ALA A 90 -0.62 -1.89 9.37
C ALA A 90 -1.39 -2.77 10.37
N GLY A 91 -1.94 -2.17 11.44
CA GLY A 91 -2.64 -2.90 12.48
C GLY A 91 -1.71 -3.60 13.48
N ILE A 92 -0.43 -3.22 13.55
CA ILE A 92 0.57 -3.74 14.49
C ILE A 92 0.67 -2.82 15.73
N GLU A 93 1.14 -3.36 16.84
CA GLU A 93 1.20 -2.62 18.11
C GLU A 93 2.39 -1.67 18.16
N MET A 94 3.52 -2.04 17.60
CA MET A 94 4.74 -1.25 17.61
C MET A 94 5.53 -1.38 16.32
N LEU A 95 6.09 -0.26 15.89
CA LEU A 95 7.03 -0.22 14.78
C LEU A 95 8.24 0.66 15.14
N VAL A 96 9.43 0.19 14.75
CA VAL A 96 10.69 0.90 14.98
C VAL A 96 11.29 1.29 13.65
N ASP A 97 11.48 2.59 13.43
CA ASP A 97 12.18 3.09 12.25
C ASP A 97 13.70 3.00 12.44
N HIS A 98 14.29 1.92 11.92
CA HIS A 98 15.73 1.68 11.92
C HIS A 98 16.47 2.32 10.73
N ARG A 99 15.76 2.74 9.68
CA ARG A 99 16.36 2.95 8.35
C ARG A 99 16.58 4.40 7.96
N GLY A 100 16.04 5.33 8.73
CA GLY A 100 16.16 6.75 8.37
C GLY A 100 15.51 7.13 7.03
N GLY A 101 14.53 6.37 6.57
CA GLY A 101 13.74 6.69 5.37
C GLY A 101 14.39 6.28 4.03
N ASN A 102 15.33 5.35 4.02
CA ASN A 102 15.99 4.87 2.80
C ASN A 102 15.53 3.46 2.39
N TRP A 103 14.28 3.32 1.98
CA TRP A 103 13.82 2.09 1.35
C TRP A 103 14.18 2.08 -0.15
N ARG A 104 14.96 1.08 -0.58
CA ARG A 104 15.44 0.95 -1.98
C ARG A 104 14.53 0.07 -2.86
N GLY A 105 13.61 -0.72 -2.27
CA GLY A 105 12.77 -1.67 -3.00
C GLY A 105 11.64 -1.05 -3.83
N SER A 106 11.27 0.23 -3.56
CA SER A 106 10.19 0.90 -4.31
C SER A 106 10.46 0.99 -5.82
N THR A 107 11.71 1.18 -6.22
CA THR A 107 12.08 1.33 -7.63
C THR A 107 11.88 0.03 -8.42
N GLU A 108 12.26 -1.12 -7.85
CA GLU A 108 12.05 -2.43 -8.48
C GLU A 108 10.57 -2.77 -8.60
N LEU A 109 9.81 -2.58 -7.53
CA LEU A 109 8.37 -2.84 -7.51
C LEU A 109 7.62 -1.96 -8.52
N ILE A 110 8.00 -0.69 -8.62
CA ILE A 110 7.42 0.24 -9.60
C ILE A 110 7.79 -0.13 -11.02
N GLN A 111 9.03 -0.58 -11.25
CA GLN A 111 9.42 -1.09 -12.55
C GLN A 111 8.63 -2.34 -12.92
N GLN A 112 8.40 -3.27 -12.00
CA GLN A 112 7.55 -4.43 -12.23
C GLN A 112 6.11 -4.01 -12.58
N ILE A 113 5.52 -3.09 -11.86
CA ILE A 113 4.18 -2.56 -12.14
C ILE A 113 4.14 -1.87 -13.51
N ARG A 114 5.19 -1.13 -13.88
CA ARG A 114 5.26 -0.38 -15.14
C ARG A 114 5.46 -1.28 -16.36
N TYR A 115 6.29 -2.31 -16.25
CA TYR A 115 6.72 -3.13 -17.39
C TYR A 115 6.09 -4.51 -17.46
N GLN A 116 5.60 -5.05 -16.32
CA GLN A 116 5.01 -6.40 -16.25
C GLN A 116 3.52 -6.31 -15.85
N ARG A 117 2.71 -5.74 -16.73
CA ARG A 117 1.27 -5.52 -16.49
C ARG A 117 0.51 -6.79 -16.07
N ASN A 118 0.96 -7.96 -16.49
CA ASN A 118 0.35 -9.25 -16.14
C ASN A 118 0.64 -9.69 -14.67
N CYS A 119 1.46 -8.95 -13.92
CA CYS A 119 1.85 -9.26 -12.55
C CYS A 119 1.47 -8.16 -11.54
N VAL A 120 0.66 -7.18 -11.92
CA VAL A 120 0.32 -6.03 -11.05
C VAL A 120 -0.32 -6.51 -9.74
N THR A 121 -1.26 -7.44 -9.80
CA THR A 121 -1.91 -8.01 -8.61
C THR A 121 -0.89 -8.62 -7.64
N LYS A 122 0.07 -9.41 -8.16
CA LYS A 122 1.12 -10.02 -7.34
C LYS A 122 2.02 -8.97 -6.69
N SER A 123 2.40 -7.94 -7.44
CA SER A 123 3.23 -6.84 -6.91
C SER A 123 2.50 -6.03 -5.83
N ILE A 124 1.17 -5.92 -5.93
CA ILE A 124 0.35 -5.28 -4.88
C ILE A 124 0.27 -6.16 -3.64
N GLU A 125 0.14 -7.47 -3.80
CA GLU A 125 0.16 -8.41 -2.68
C GLU A 125 1.51 -8.39 -1.94
N GLU A 126 2.62 -8.31 -2.66
CA GLU A 126 3.96 -8.15 -2.08
C GLU A 126 4.07 -6.81 -1.32
N LEU A 127 3.57 -5.71 -1.91
CA LEU A 127 3.54 -4.39 -1.25
C LEU A 127 2.69 -4.42 0.03
N GLU A 128 1.53 -5.07 -0.01
CA GLU A 128 0.66 -5.24 1.15
C GLU A 128 1.37 -6.01 2.27
N GLN A 129 2.05 -7.09 1.96
CA GLN A 129 2.82 -7.87 2.93
C GLN A 129 3.94 -7.06 3.58
N LEU A 130 4.68 -6.25 2.78
CA LEU A 130 5.74 -5.38 3.28
C LEU A 130 5.21 -4.27 4.20
N VAL A 131 4.02 -3.75 3.93
CA VAL A 131 3.35 -2.78 4.83
C VAL A 131 2.86 -3.48 6.10
N GLN A 132 2.26 -4.66 6.00
CA GLN A 132 1.77 -5.42 7.16
C GLN A 132 2.89 -5.91 8.06
N SER A 133 4.07 -6.22 7.50
CA SER A 133 5.27 -6.59 8.28
C SER A 133 5.97 -5.38 8.91
N GLY A 134 5.61 -4.16 8.51
CA GLY A 134 6.27 -2.92 8.93
C GLY A 134 7.61 -2.67 8.23
N GLU A 135 7.89 -3.38 7.16
CA GLU A 135 9.09 -3.18 6.35
C GLU A 135 9.02 -1.90 5.51
N ILE A 136 7.81 -1.47 5.15
CA ILE A 136 7.52 -0.22 4.47
C ILE A 136 6.73 0.69 5.41
N LEU A 137 7.22 1.91 5.59
CA LEU A 137 6.53 2.94 6.35
C LEU A 137 5.49 3.68 5.49
N LEU A 138 4.57 4.37 6.15
CA LEU A 138 3.44 5.02 5.49
C LEU A 138 3.86 6.12 4.49
N ASP A 139 4.93 6.86 4.79
CA ASP A 139 5.48 7.86 3.87
C ASP A 139 6.17 7.23 2.66
N GLU A 140 6.78 6.06 2.81
CA GLU A 140 7.37 5.29 1.70
C GLU A 140 6.29 4.67 0.82
N LEU A 141 5.22 4.15 1.44
CA LEU A 141 4.03 3.71 0.73
C LEU A 141 3.42 4.87 -0.09
N TRP A 142 3.28 6.05 0.52
CA TRP A 142 2.77 7.22 -0.17
C TRP A 142 3.62 7.62 -1.39
N LYS A 143 4.94 7.65 -1.26
CA LYS A 143 5.85 7.88 -2.40
C LYS A 143 5.67 6.84 -3.50
N THR A 144 5.50 5.57 -3.12
CA THR A 144 5.23 4.48 -4.06
C THR A 144 3.94 4.71 -4.82
N ILE A 145 2.87 5.12 -4.14
CA ILE A 145 1.58 5.46 -4.75
C ILE A 145 1.71 6.64 -5.73
N LEU A 146 2.45 7.69 -5.36
CA LEU A 146 2.69 8.83 -6.27
C LEU A 146 3.41 8.40 -7.55
N MET A 147 4.40 7.53 -7.44
CA MET A 147 5.11 6.99 -8.61
C MET A 147 4.20 6.07 -9.45
N MET A 148 3.33 5.28 -8.82
CA MET A 148 2.31 4.50 -9.52
C MET A 148 1.34 5.41 -10.28
N ARG A 149 0.82 6.46 -9.64
CA ARG A 149 -0.04 7.46 -10.29
C ARG A 149 0.63 8.05 -11.54
N GLN A 150 1.89 8.45 -11.43
CA GLN A 150 2.65 9.00 -12.54
C GLN A 150 2.79 7.97 -13.68
N ALA A 151 3.18 6.74 -13.36
CA ALA A 151 3.33 5.67 -14.36
C ALA A 151 2.02 5.33 -15.08
N TYR A 152 0.89 5.41 -14.38
CA TYR A 152 -0.43 5.22 -14.96
C TYR A 152 -0.89 6.44 -15.80
N ALA A 153 -0.63 7.66 -15.33
CA ALA A 153 -0.94 8.87 -16.09
C ALA A 153 -0.19 8.93 -17.43
N ASP A 154 1.05 8.49 -17.46
CA ASP A 154 1.87 8.41 -18.67
C ASP A 154 1.36 7.35 -19.68
N SER A 155 0.58 6.37 -19.22
CA SER A 155 0.09 5.26 -20.04
C SER A 155 -1.36 5.39 -20.48
N GLN A 156 -2.16 6.23 -19.84
CA GLN A 156 -3.60 6.39 -20.08
C GLN A 156 -3.98 7.86 -19.95
N ASN A 157 -4.80 8.35 -20.87
CA ASN A 157 -5.29 9.74 -20.89
C ASN A 157 -6.39 10.04 -19.85
N GLU A 158 -6.67 9.14 -18.90
CA GLU A 158 -7.68 9.34 -17.87
C GLU A 158 -7.06 9.61 -16.48
N PRO A 159 -7.65 10.51 -15.68
CA PRO A 159 -7.16 10.82 -14.34
C PRO A 159 -7.25 9.60 -13.43
N ASN A 160 -6.16 9.28 -12.82
CA ASN A 160 -5.90 8.08 -12.04
C ASN A 160 -6.67 8.05 -10.72
N GLN A 161 -7.42 6.98 -10.46
CA GLN A 161 -8.21 6.80 -9.24
C GLN A 161 -7.41 6.22 -8.05
N ILE A 162 -6.14 5.89 -8.23
CA ILE A 162 -5.28 5.30 -7.18
C ILE A 162 -5.13 6.28 -6.01
N GLY A 163 -5.65 5.92 -4.85
CA GLY A 163 -5.63 6.79 -3.68
C GLY A 163 -6.38 8.11 -3.89
N HIS A 164 -7.45 8.10 -4.66
CA HIS A 164 -8.28 9.28 -4.95
C HIS A 164 -8.66 9.99 -3.64
N ASN A 165 -8.57 11.32 -3.61
CA ASN A 165 -8.77 12.18 -2.44
C ASN A 165 -7.69 12.11 -1.34
N CYS A 166 -6.53 11.49 -1.58
CA CYS A 166 -5.39 11.58 -0.68
C CYS A 166 -4.32 12.49 -1.27
N GLU A 167 -3.83 13.44 -0.47
CA GLU A 167 -2.76 14.37 -0.83
C GLU A 167 -1.47 14.13 -0.03
N SER A 168 -1.57 13.29 1.02
CA SER A 168 -0.47 12.99 1.92
C SER A 168 -0.54 11.56 2.47
N ALA A 169 0.54 11.12 3.11
CA ALA A 169 0.58 9.86 3.86
C ALA A 169 -0.44 9.83 5.00
N GLU A 170 -0.64 10.95 5.69
CA GLU A 170 -1.64 11.07 6.77
C GLU A 170 -3.07 10.91 6.23
N ASP A 171 -3.34 11.37 5.01
CA ASP A 171 -4.65 11.21 4.38
C ASP A 171 -4.95 9.76 4.05
N LEU A 172 -3.94 8.93 3.73
CA LEU A 172 -4.13 7.48 3.60
C LEU A 172 -4.67 6.87 4.88
N LEU A 173 -4.03 7.18 6.01
CA LEU A 173 -4.46 6.67 7.31
C LEU A 173 -5.87 7.18 7.68
N ARG A 174 -6.14 8.47 7.44
CA ARG A 174 -7.43 9.10 7.73
C ARG A 174 -8.56 8.51 6.89
N THR A 175 -8.32 8.29 5.59
CA THR A 175 -9.31 7.84 4.62
C THR A 175 -9.60 6.35 4.75
N TYR A 176 -8.56 5.54 4.81
CA TYR A 176 -8.69 4.08 4.78
C TYR A 176 -8.66 3.42 6.15
N LYS A 177 -8.14 4.10 7.19
CA LYS A 177 -8.02 3.66 8.59
C LYS A 177 -7.09 2.45 8.81
N ASN A 178 -6.99 1.53 7.85
CA ASN A 178 -6.09 0.38 7.89
C ASN A 178 -5.64 -0.04 6.47
N CYS A 179 -4.55 -0.80 6.40
CA CYS A 179 -3.93 -1.22 5.15
C CYS A 179 -4.83 -2.15 4.33
N ASN A 180 -5.55 -3.10 4.95
CA ASN A 180 -6.38 -4.06 4.23
C ASN A 180 -7.41 -3.34 3.36
N ARG A 181 -8.15 -2.40 3.94
CA ARG A 181 -9.16 -1.62 3.20
C ARG A 181 -8.54 -0.81 2.06
N PHE A 182 -7.36 -0.26 2.27
CA PHE A 182 -6.63 0.45 1.21
C PHE A 182 -6.26 -0.49 0.07
N PHE A 183 -5.64 -1.64 0.39
CA PHE A 183 -5.19 -2.60 -0.61
C PHE A 183 -6.35 -3.28 -1.34
N ASP A 184 -7.46 -3.55 -0.66
CA ASP A 184 -8.68 -4.04 -1.31
C ASP A 184 -9.18 -3.05 -2.37
N THR A 185 -9.29 -1.76 -2.00
CA THR A 185 -9.68 -0.70 -2.94
C THR A 185 -8.68 -0.56 -4.09
N LEU A 186 -7.37 -0.64 -3.79
CA LEU A 186 -6.33 -0.56 -4.81
C LEU A 186 -6.41 -1.73 -5.81
N LYS A 187 -6.62 -2.94 -5.31
CA LYS A 187 -6.84 -4.14 -6.16
C LYS A 187 -8.06 -3.97 -7.05
N GLU A 188 -9.18 -3.49 -6.51
CA GLU A 188 -10.40 -3.25 -7.29
C GLU A 188 -10.17 -2.25 -8.43
N VAL A 189 -9.53 -1.11 -8.13
CA VAL A 189 -9.24 -0.06 -9.14
C VAL A 189 -8.35 -0.62 -10.26
N LEU A 190 -7.28 -1.31 -9.90
CA LEU A 190 -6.29 -1.79 -10.87
C LEU A 190 -6.82 -2.96 -11.70
N THR A 191 -7.58 -3.87 -11.12
CA THR A 191 -8.21 -4.97 -11.86
C THR A 191 -9.31 -4.47 -12.81
N PHE A 192 -10.01 -3.40 -12.44
CA PHE A 192 -11.00 -2.76 -13.31
C PHE A 192 -10.33 -2.09 -14.52
N ASP A 193 -9.21 -1.40 -14.31
CA ASP A 193 -8.44 -0.77 -15.38
C ASP A 193 -7.81 -1.80 -16.32
N GLU A 194 -7.25 -2.88 -15.80
CA GLU A 194 -6.73 -4.01 -16.59
C GLU A 194 -7.82 -4.62 -17.48
N SER A 195 -9.01 -4.82 -16.93
CA SER A 195 -10.17 -5.35 -17.65
C SER A 195 -10.60 -4.45 -18.80
N LYS A 196 -10.68 -3.14 -18.56
CA LYS A 196 -11.04 -2.15 -19.59
C LYS A 196 -10.00 -2.10 -20.71
N GLN A 197 -8.72 -2.07 -20.36
CA GLN A 197 -7.63 -2.05 -21.31
C GLN A 197 -7.60 -3.33 -22.16
N MET A 198 -7.79 -4.49 -21.53
CA MET A 198 -7.88 -5.76 -22.22
C MET A 198 -9.07 -5.78 -23.18
N MET A 199 -10.23 -5.28 -22.75
CA MET A 199 -11.40 -5.17 -23.63
C MET A 199 -11.14 -4.24 -24.82
N LYS A 200 -10.43 -3.13 -24.63
CA LYS A 200 -10.03 -2.24 -25.74
C LYS A 200 -9.16 -3.00 -26.77
N GLN A 201 -8.16 -3.74 -26.31
CA GLN A 201 -7.33 -4.58 -27.20
C GLN A 201 -8.15 -5.66 -27.93
N ILE A 202 -9.11 -6.29 -27.24
CA ILE A 202 -10.04 -7.25 -27.84
C ILE A 202 -10.88 -6.59 -28.94
N TRP A 203 -11.41 -5.38 -28.70
CA TRP A 203 -12.18 -4.64 -29.70
C TRP A 203 -11.32 -4.26 -30.92
N GLU A 204 -10.13 -3.71 -30.69
CA GLU A 204 -9.18 -3.37 -31.76
C GLU A 204 -8.85 -4.61 -32.62
N TYR A 205 -8.65 -5.75 -31.96
CA TYR A 205 -8.40 -7.01 -32.67
C TYR A 205 -9.59 -7.47 -33.47
N ILE A 206 -10.81 -7.42 -32.93
CA ILE A 206 -12.04 -7.75 -33.65
C ILE A 206 -12.19 -6.83 -34.87
N ASP A 207 -11.97 -5.54 -34.70
CA ASP A 207 -12.09 -4.56 -35.81
C ASP A 207 -11.11 -4.82 -36.95
N CYS A 208 -9.90 -5.28 -36.63
CA CYS A 208 -8.89 -5.60 -37.64
C CYS A 208 -9.07 -7.00 -38.29
N ASN A 209 -9.60 -7.97 -37.54
CA ASN A 209 -9.53 -9.40 -37.94
C ASN A 209 -10.90 -10.10 -38.04
N TYR A 210 -12.03 -9.37 -37.99
CA TYR A 210 -13.38 -9.96 -38.00
C TYR A 210 -13.64 -10.88 -39.21
N MET A 211 -12.94 -10.67 -40.33
CA MET A 211 -13.07 -11.50 -41.55
C MET A 211 -12.36 -12.86 -41.42
N GLU A 212 -11.32 -12.97 -40.58
CA GLU A 212 -10.44 -14.14 -40.55
C GLU A 212 -10.99 -15.32 -39.71
N ASN A 213 -12.16 -15.21 -39.12
CA ASN A 213 -12.78 -16.27 -38.28
C ASN A 213 -11.85 -16.84 -37.19
N LYS A 214 -10.94 -16.05 -36.63
CA LYS A 214 -10.04 -16.51 -35.59
C LYS A 214 -10.82 -16.90 -34.33
N THR A 215 -10.39 -17.97 -33.68
CA THR A 215 -11.03 -18.48 -32.47
C THR A 215 -10.65 -17.67 -31.21
N ALA A 216 -11.45 -17.74 -30.18
CA ALA A 216 -11.11 -17.15 -28.87
C ALA A 216 -9.79 -17.69 -28.30
N ALA A 217 -9.42 -18.94 -28.63
CA ALA A 217 -8.14 -19.53 -28.25
C ALA A 217 -6.96 -18.85 -28.95
N ALA A 218 -7.09 -18.60 -30.27
CA ALA A 218 -6.05 -17.89 -31.05
C ALA A 218 -5.84 -16.47 -30.51
N LEU A 219 -6.92 -15.73 -30.28
CA LEU A 219 -6.84 -14.40 -29.67
C LEU A 219 -6.22 -14.44 -28.26
N GLY A 220 -6.59 -15.40 -27.44
CA GLY A 220 -5.99 -15.57 -26.11
C GLY A 220 -4.48 -15.75 -26.18
N THR A 221 -3.98 -16.57 -27.12
CA THR A 221 -2.54 -16.77 -27.33
C THR A 221 -1.85 -15.48 -27.78
N GLU A 222 -2.47 -14.71 -28.67
CA GLU A 222 -1.92 -13.46 -29.21
C GLU A 222 -1.85 -12.35 -28.14
N LEU A 223 -2.85 -12.28 -27.26
CA LEU A 223 -2.91 -11.34 -26.14
C LEU A 223 -2.20 -11.85 -24.86
N GLY A 224 -1.64 -13.06 -24.88
CA GLY A 224 -0.96 -13.65 -23.72
C GLY A 224 -1.89 -14.00 -22.55
N ILE A 225 -3.18 -14.27 -22.82
CA ILE A 225 -4.19 -14.61 -21.83
C ILE A 225 -4.83 -15.97 -22.10
N SER A 226 -5.37 -16.61 -21.05
CA SER A 226 -6.08 -17.88 -21.26
C SER A 226 -7.43 -17.66 -21.95
N GLN A 227 -7.84 -18.61 -22.78
CA GLN A 227 -9.17 -18.60 -23.42
C GLN A 227 -10.31 -18.48 -22.39
N GLY A 228 -10.16 -19.12 -21.22
CA GLY A 228 -11.15 -19.06 -20.15
C GLY A 228 -11.30 -17.64 -19.56
N TYR A 229 -10.18 -16.95 -19.37
CA TYR A 229 -10.18 -15.55 -18.90
C TYR A 229 -10.82 -14.63 -19.94
N LEU A 230 -10.39 -14.72 -21.22
CA LEU A 230 -10.97 -13.96 -22.34
C LEU A 230 -12.48 -14.15 -22.41
N SER A 231 -12.96 -15.40 -22.36
CA SER A 231 -14.40 -15.69 -22.46
C SER A 231 -15.20 -15.12 -21.30
N LYS A 232 -14.66 -15.18 -20.06
CA LYS A 232 -15.29 -14.59 -18.88
C LYS A 232 -15.33 -13.06 -18.96
N LEU A 233 -14.22 -12.44 -19.38
CA LEU A 233 -14.09 -10.99 -19.51
C LEU A 233 -15.07 -10.45 -20.54
N VAL A 234 -15.06 -11.00 -21.77
CA VAL A 234 -15.97 -10.60 -22.86
C VAL A 234 -17.42 -10.73 -22.42
N LYS A 235 -17.80 -11.86 -21.81
CA LYS A 235 -19.17 -12.08 -21.35
C LYS A 235 -19.59 -11.13 -20.23
N LYS A 236 -18.67 -10.82 -19.30
CA LYS A 236 -18.91 -9.86 -18.22
C LYS A 236 -19.17 -8.45 -18.75
N GLU A 237 -18.34 -7.99 -19.69
CA GLU A 237 -18.37 -6.60 -20.16
C GLU A 237 -19.42 -6.35 -21.25
N THR A 238 -19.74 -7.36 -22.08
CA THR A 238 -20.64 -7.19 -23.23
C THR A 238 -21.94 -7.98 -23.12
N GLY A 239 -22.04 -8.90 -22.18
CA GLY A 239 -23.16 -9.86 -22.07
C GLY A 239 -23.14 -10.93 -23.16
N LYS A 240 -22.19 -10.90 -24.11
CA LYS A 240 -22.11 -11.77 -25.30
C LYS A 240 -20.85 -12.64 -25.27
N THR A 241 -20.86 -13.72 -26.03
CA THR A 241 -19.66 -14.51 -26.29
C THR A 241 -18.79 -13.84 -27.36
N TYR A 242 -17.51 -14.18 -27.41
CA TYR A 242 -16.58 -13.70 -28.43
C TYR A 242 -17.07 -14.01 -29.86
N SER A 243 -17.62 -15.19 -30.08
CA SER A 243 -18.18 -15.59 -31.37
C SER A 243 -19.38 -14.73 -31.81
N GLU A 244 -20.25 -14.39 -30.86
CA GLU A 244 -21.39 -13.49 -31.09
C GLU A 244 -20.93 -12.06 -31.43
N LEU A 245 -19.85 -11.56 -30.81
CA LEU A 245 -19.27 -10.26 -31.15
C LEU A 245 -18.72 -10.23 -32.57
N ILE A 246 -17.99 -11.27 -32.99
CA ILE A 246 -17.49 -11.41 -34.38
C ILE A 246 -18.66 -11.42 -35.38
N GLN A 247 -19.71 -12.20 -35.11
CA GLN A 247 -20.89 -12.25 -35.97
C GLN A 247 -21.60 -10.90 -36.05
N GLN A 248 -21.75 -10.22 -34.92
CA GLN A 248 -22.33 -8.88 -34.87
C GLN A 248 -21.53 -7.90 -35.73
N LYS A 249 -20.18 -7.90 -35.61
CA LYS A 249 -19.31 -7.02 -36.40
C LYS A 249 -19.44 -7.28 -37.88
N LYS A 250 -19.50 -8.56 -38.30
CA LYS A 250 -19.74 -8.93 -39.71
C LYS A 250 -21.07 -8.42 -40.24
N LEU A 251 -22.13 -8.53 -39.42
CA LEU A 251 -23.45 -8.02 -39.78
C LEU A 251 -23.49 -6.50 -39.89
N GLU A 252 -22.80 -5.79 -39.03
CA GLU A 252 -22.67 -4.33 -39.06
C GLU A 252 -21.98 -3.90 -40.36
N LYS A 253 -20.84 -4.52 -40.68
CA LYS A 253 -20.07 -4.23 -41.89
C LYS A 253 -20.76 -4.66 -43.19
N ALA A 254 -21.65 -5.64 -43.14
CA ALA A 254 -22.45 -6.05 -44.31
C ALA A 254 -23.63 -5.09 -44.61
N LYS A 255 -23.98 -4.21 -43.67
CA LYS A 255 -25.05 -3.21 -43.83
C LYS A 255 -24.52 -1.84 -44.27
N GLU A 256 -23.22 -1.60 -44.17
CA GLU A 256 -22.52 -0.43 -44.68
C GLU A 256 -22.27 -0.60 -46.22
#